data_99119760dfa1d52f306b9f5ad080ba0c
#
_entry.id   99119760dfa1d52f306b9f5ad080ba0c
#
_cell.length_a   1.000
_cell.length_b   1.000
_cell.length_c   1.000
_cell.angle_alpha   90.00
_cell.angle_beta   90.00
_cell.angle_gamma   90.00
#
_symmetry.space_group_name_H-M   'P 1'
#
loop_
_entity.id
_entity.type
_entity.pdbx_description
1 polymer ?
#
loop_
_entity_poly.entity_id
_entity_poly.type
_entity_poly.pdbx_seq_one_letter_code
_entity_poly.pdbx_strand_id
1 'polypeptide(L)'
;MDDKEALRVGAAVRRRRRTLGLTLAAVAGRSGLSVPFLSQIENERARPSPRSLDRVAEALETTTERLRAAADSARAVDVVRADGDDGVRRLVRGRHQLSALEFVGEQDLGREFQHRNDELMYVVEGAVEVEAEGRAYRLGRGDTLFLSGGVRHRWRATVTDTRLLVVAVAEHIDATYDTRR
;
A
#
# COMPACT_ATOMS: atom_id res chain seq x y z
N MET A 1 -5.72 -1.23 28.43
CA MET A 1 -5.71 -0.70 27.05
C MET A 1 -4.25 -0.49 26.70
N ASP A 2 -3.74 -1.30 25.81
CA ASP A 2 -2.30 -1.45 25.60
C ASP A 2 -1.69 -0.18 24.97
N ASP A 3 -0.57 0.27 25.50
CA ASP A 3 0.16 1.48 25.05
C ASP A 3 0.50 1.47 23.55
N LYS A 4 0.60 0.29 22.94
CA LYS A 4 0.87 0.09 21.52
C LYS A 4 -0.34 0.40 20.61
N GLU A 5 -1.57 0.22 21.11
CA GLU A 5 -2.79 0.44 20.33
C GLU A 5 -3.06 1.93 20.10
N ALA A 6 -2.80 2.76 21.10
CA ALA A 6 -2.99 4.21 21.02
C ALA A 6 -2.02 4.90 20.04
N LEU A 7 -0.80 4.37 19.87
CA LEU A 7 0.22 4.93 18.98
C LEU A 7 -0.09 4.76 17.49
N ARG A 8 -0.90 3.77 17.12
CA ARG A 8 -1.20 3.45 15.72
C ARG A 8 -2.34 4.25 15.12
N VAL A 9 -3.16 4.85 15.95
CA VAL A 9 -4.33 5.64 15.52
C VAL A 9 -3.93 6.87 14.72
N GLY A 10 -2.78 7.47 15.02
CA GLY A 10 -2.27 8.65 14.33
C GLY A 10 -2.07 8.43 12.82
N ALA A 11 -1.49 7.31 12.45
CA ALA A 11 -1.32 6.94 11.04
C ALA A 11 -2.67 6.74 10.32
N ALA A 12 -3.68 6.16 10.99
CA ALA A 12 -5.01 5.98 10.45
C ALA A 12 -5.74 7.33 10.27
N VAL A 13 -5.62 8.24 11.25
CA VAL A 13 -6.13 9.60 11.18
C VAL A 13 -5.53 10.35 9.99
N ARG A 14 -4.20 10.32 9.84
CA ARG A 14 -3.50 10.97 8.73
C ARG A 14 -3.94 10.43 7.37
N ARG A 15 -4.06 9.10 7.23
CA ARG A 15 -4.55 8.47 6.01
C ARG A 15 -5.95 8.97 5.66
N ARG A 16 -6.90 8.88 6.62
CA ARG A 16 -8.28 9.26 6.38
C ARG A 16 -8.39 10.74 6.00
N ARG A 17 -7.66 11.63 6.69
CA ARG A 17 -7.61 13.05 6.33
C ARG A 17 -7.16 13.27 4.89
N ARG A 18 -6.08 12.61 4.48
CA ARG A 18 -5.55 12.72 3.10
C ARG A 18 -6.52 12.17 2.07
N THR A 19 -7.17 11.05 2.34
CA THR A 19 -8.21 10.47 1.47
C THR A 19 -9.35 11.47 1.22
N LEU A 20 -9.70 12.29 2.22
CA LEU A 20 -10.71 13.33 2.09
C LEU A 20 -10.16 14.65 1.49
N GLY A 21 -8.88 14.72 1.12
CA GLY A 21 -8.26 15.95 0.62
C GLY A 21 -8.18 17.07 1.66
N LEU A 22 -8.34 16.77 2.97
CA LEU A 22 -8.42 17.78 4.02
C LEU A 22 -7.03 18.21 4.49
N THR A 23 -6.88 19.51 4.78
CA THR A 23 -5.71 20.04 5.50
C THR A 23 -5.86 19.82 7.00
N LEU A 24 -4.74 19.88 7.75
CA LEU A 24 -4.79 19.87 9.22
C LEU A 24 -5.66 21.02 9.78
N ALA A 25 -5.60 22.19 9.15
CA ALA A 25 -6.41 23.33 9.56
C ALA A 25 -7.92 23.05 9.36
N ALA A 26 -8.31 22.41 8.27
CA ALA A 26 -9.69 22.02 8.03
C ALA A 26 -10.21 21.04 9.09
N VAL A 27 -9.41 20.02 9.44
CA VAL A 27 -9.76 19.08 10.52
C VAL A 27 -9.80 19.78 11.88
N ALA A 28 -8.87 20.70 12.15
CA ALA A 28 -8.89 21.52 13.37
C ALA A 28 -10.20 22.31 13.51
N GLY A 29 -10.63 22.99 12.46
CA GLY A 29 -11.90 23.72 12.45
C GLY A 29 -13.12 22.83 12.69
N ARG A 30 -13.15 21.63 12.09
CA ARG A 30 -14.26 20.68 12.25
C ARG A 30 -14.26 19.98 13.62
N SER A 31 -13.08 19.60 14.12
CA SER A 31 -12.94 18.88 15.39
C SER A 31 -12.87 19.80 16.62
N GLY A 32 -12.60 21.11 16.42
CA GLY A 32 -12.34 22.06 17.50
C GLY A 32 -11.06 21.76 18.30
N LEU A 33 -10.12 21.02 17.70
CA LEU A 33 -8.79 20.77 18.23
C LEU A 33 -7.77 21.71 17.58
N SER A 34 -6.64 21.96 18.26
CA SER A 34 -5.60 22.81 17.67
C SER A 34 -4.82 22.05 16.57
N VAL A 35 -4.37 22.79 15.55
CA VAL A 35 -3.52 22.26 14.47
C VAL A 35 -2.25 21.58 15.01
N PRO A 36 -1.51 22.16 15.97
CA PRO A 36 -0.35 21.51 16.57
C PRO A 36 -0.69 20.19 17.24
N PHE A 37 -1.82 20.11 17.96
CA PHE A 37 -2.24 18.88 18.63
C PHE A 37 -2.62 17.78 17.61
N LEU A 38 -3.35 18.13 16.55
CA LEU A 38 -3.65 17.19 15.45
C LEU A 38 -2.37 16.70 14.76
N SER A 39 -1.40 17.58 14.53
CA SER A 39 -0.10 17.19 13.99
C SER A 39 0.65 16.23 14.91
N GLN A 40 0.60 16.45 16.21
CA GLN A 40 1.20 15.54 17.19
C GLN A 40 0.50 14.18 17.22
N ILE A 41 -0.84 14.14 17.10
CA ILE A 41 -1.61 12.89 16.98
C ILE A 41 -1.20 12.14 15.72
N GLU A 42 -1.20 12.79 14.55
CA GLU A 42 -0.84 12.17 13.27
C GLU A 42 0.60 11.64 13.22
N ASN A 43 1.50 12.27 13.96
CA ASN A 43 2.91 11.84 14.09
C ASN A 43 3.16 10.95 15.31
N GLU A 44 2.09 10.48 15.98
CA GLU A 44 2.14 9.58 17.14
C GLU A 44 2.96 10.13 18.34
N ARG A 45 3.07 11.47 18.42
CA ARG A 45 3.76 12.21 19.50
C ARG A 45 2.82 12.62 20.62
N ALA A 46 1.50 12.57 20.41
CA ALA A 46 0.49 12.81 21.42
C ALA A 46 -0.61 11.75 21.37
N ARG A 47 -1.14 11.41 22.55
CA ARG A 47 -2.28 10.49 22.68
C ARG A 47 -3.56 11.30 22.82
N PRO A 48 -4.51 11.18 21.87
CA PRO A 48 -5.81 11.80 22.05
C PRO A 48 -6.59 11.08 23.17
N SER A 49 -7.31 11.85 23.98
CA SER A 49 -8.33 11.27 24.85
C SER A 49 -9.43 10.60 24.02
N PRO A 50 -10.21 9.66 24.57
CA PRO A 50 -11.35 9.08 23.85
C PRO A 50 -12.25 10.15 23.23
N ARG A 51 -12.61 11.18 23.99
CA ARG A 51 -13.43 12.30 23.52
C ARG A 51 -12.76 13.10 22.38
N SER A 52 -11.44 13.28 22.45
CA SER A 52 -10.70 13.95 21.36
C SER A 52 -10.68 13.09 20.09
N LEU A 53 -10.53 11.78 20.26
CA LEU A 53 -10.53 10.85 19.14
C LEU A 53 -11.90 10.76 18.46
N ASP A 54 -12.99 10.78 19.24
CA ASP A 54 -14.37 10.84 18.71
C ASP A 54 -14.58 12.09 17.87
N ARG A 55 -14.14 13.26 18.34
CA ARG A 55 -14.22 14.52 17.59
C ARG A 55 -13.40 14.50 16.30
N VAL A 56 -12.23 13.87 16.35
CA VAL A 56 -11.40 13.67 15.13
C VAL A 56 -12.08 12.73 14.16
N ALA A 57 -12.65 11.62 14.65
CA ALA A 57 -13.38 10.65 13.82
C ALA A 57 -14.57 11.32 13.12
N GLU A 58 -15.39 12.08 13.86
CA GLU A 58 -16.52 12.84 13.32
C GLU A 58 -16.05 13.85 12.25
N ALA A 59 -14.99 14.61 12.52
CA ALA A 59 -14.41 15.57 11.58
C ALA A 59 -13.89 14.92 10.29
N LEU A 60 -13.54 13.63 10.36
CA LEU A 60 -13.06 12.80 9.26
C LEU A 60 -14.16 11.90 8.64
N GLU A 61 -15.43 12.15 8.97
CA GLU A 61 -16.57 11.40 8.42
C GLU A 61 -16.41 9.88 8.60
N THR A 62 -16.03 9.47 9.81
CA THR A 62 -15.79 8.07 10.18
C THR A 62 -16.10 7.85 11.67
N THR A 63 -15.83 6.66 12.19
CA THR A 63 -15.97 6.34 13.62
C THR A 63 -14.64 5.98 14.26
N THR A 64 -14.57 6.11 15.58
CA THR A 64 -13.39 5.72 16.36
C THR A 64 -13.03 4.24 16.15
N GLU A 65 -14.04 3.36 16.06
CA GLU A 65 -13.84 1.92 15.81
C GLU A 65 -13.21 1.68 14.45
N ARG A 66 -13.65 2.40 13.42
CA ARG A 66 -13.06 2.30 12.07
C ARG A 66 -11.63 2.83 12.04
N LEU A 67 -11.33 3.91 12.76
CA LEU A 67 -9.96 4.40 12.88
C LEU A 67 -9.06 3.40 13.60
N ARG A 68 -9.55 2.75 14.67
CA ARG A 68 -8.83 1.70 15.38
C ARG A 68 -8.61 0.46 14.52
N ALA A 69 -9.66 -0.05 13.86
CA ALA A 69 -9.54 -1.17 12.94
C ALA A 69 -8.55 -0.89 11.79
N ALA A 70 -8.53 0.35 11.28
CA ALA A 70 -7.56 0.78 10.29
C ALA A 70 -6.13 0.93 10.86
N ALA A 71 -5.99 1.19 12.15
CA ALA A 71 -4.71 1.22 12.86
C ALA A 71 -4.15 -0.20 13.05
N ASP A 72 -5.00 -1.16 13.43
CA ASP A 72 -4.61 -2.57 13.60
C ASP A 72 -4.17 -3.22 12.30
N SER A 73 -4.76 -2.83 11.17
CA SER A 73 -4.34 -3.31 9.85
C SER A 73 -2.98 -2.75 9.40
N ALA A 74 -2.49 -1.69 10.03
CA ALA A 74 -1.21 -1.05 9.73
C ALA A 74 -0.12 -1.50 10.71
N ARG A 75 0.23 -2.77 10.70
CA ARG A 75 1.35 -3.27 11.50
C ARG A 75 2.63 -2.53 11.12
N ALA A 76 3.33 -1.97 12.10
CA ALA A 76 4.63 -1.32 11.88
C ALA A 76 5.70 -2.34 11.44
N VAL A 77 5.57 -3.59 11.89
CA VAL A 77 6.40 -4.72 11.50
C VAL A 77 5.48 -5.92 11.25
N ASP A 78 5.58 -6.50 10.08
CA ASP A 78 4.87 -7.73 9.71
C ASP A 78 5.85 -8.73 9.11
N VAL A 79 5.63 -10.02 9.39
CA VAL A 79 6.40 -11.12 8.84
C VAL A 79 5.46 -12.02 8.06
N VAL A 80 5.65 -12.06 6.76
CA VAL A 80 4.96 -13.02 5.88
C VAL A 80 5.86 -14.22 5.72
N ARG A 81 5.40 -15.37 6.22
CA ARG A 81 6.12 -16.65 6.05
C ARG A 81 5.82 -17.23 4.68
N ALA A 82 6.77 -17.98 4.13
CA ALA A 82 6.55 -18.74 2.91
C ALA A 82 5.65 -19.94 3.23
N ASP A 83 4.44 -19.91 2.68
CA ASP A 83 3.46 -20.98 2.80
C ASP A 83 3.21 -21.53 1.38
N GLY A 84 3.94 -22.57 0.98
CA GLY A 84 3.85 -23.15 -0.36
C GLY A 84 4.77 -22.50 -1.39
N ASP A 85 4.99 -23.20 -2.49
CA ASP A 85 5.98 -22.85 -3.51
C ASP A 85 5.36 -22.34 -4.82
N ASP A 86 4.02 -22.32 -4.96
CA ASP A 86 3.37 -21.99 -6.22
C ASP A 86 2.39 -20.80 -6.15
N GLY A 87 2.27 -20.09 -7.26
CA GLY A 87 1.26 -19.08 -7.47
C GLY A 87 1.68 -17.64 -7.14
N VAL A 88 0.72 -16.85 -6.63
CA VAL A 88 0.92 -15.43 -6.32
C VAL A 88 0.84 -15.19 -4.82
N ARG A 89 1.89 -14.68 -4.25
CA ARG A 89 2.00 -14.40 -2.83
C ARG A 89 2.13 -12.90 -2.57
N ARG A 90 1.28 -12.37 -1.70
CA ARG A 90 1.40 -10.99 -1.22
C ARG A 90 2.44 -10.91 -0.09
N LEU A 91 3.48 -10.12 -0.28
CA LEU A 91 4.57 -9.96 0.69
C LEU A 91 4.35 -8.81 1.67
N VAL A 92 3.48 -7.86 1.34
CA VAL A 92 3.08 -6.76 2.23
C VAL A 92 1.59 -6.87 2.48
N ARG A 93 1.20 -7.07 3.75
CA ARG A 93 -0.21 -7.19 4.16
C ARG A 93 -0.76 -5.82 4.57
N GLY A 94 -2.06 -5.63 4.37
CA GLY A 94 -2.76 -4.39 4.72
C GLY A 94 -2.68 -3.32 3.64
N ARG A 95 -3.05 -2.08 4.01
CA ARG A 95 -3.08 -0.94 3.11
C ARG A 95 -1.88 -0.04 3.36
N HIS A 96 -0.84 -0.22 2.56
CA HIS A 96 0.38 0.58 2.60
C HIS A 96 0.60 1.27 1.24
N GLN A 97 1.49 2.25 1.19
CA GLN A 97 1.96 2.83 -0.06
C GLN A 97 2.79 1.80 -0.86
N LEU A 98 3.52 0.95 -0.13
CA LEU A 98 4.28 -0.15 -0.70
C LEU A 98 3.35 -1.36 -0.90
N SER A 99 3.31 -1.87 -2.13
CA SER A 99 2.76 -3.19 -2.48
C SER A 99 3.89 -4.05 -2.98
N ALA A 100 3.95 -5.30 -2.53
CA ALA A 100 4.92 -6.26 -3.04
C ALA A 100 4.24 -7.61 -3.23
N LEU A 101 4.42 -8.17 -4.41
CA LEU A 101 3.91 -9.48 -4.83
C LEU A 101 5.08 -10.34 -5.28
N GLU A 102 5.04 -11.60 -4.93
CA GLU A 102 5.90 -12.62 -5.49
C GLU A 102 5.07 -13.55 -6.35
N PHE A 103 5.54 -13.82 -7.54
CA PHE A 103 4.97 -14.77 -8.49
C PHE A 103 5.93 -15.95 -8.61
N VAL A 104 5.42 -17.17 -8.46
CA VAL A 104 6.20 -18.40 -8.50
C VAL A 104 5.60 -19.36 -9.52
N GLY A 105 6.46 -20.02 -10.29
CA GLY A 105 6.07 -20.99 -11.30
C GLY A 105 5.78 -20.37 -12.67
N GLU A 106 5.14 -21.15 -13.52
CA GLU A 106 4.69 -20.71 -14.84
C GLU A 106 3.54 -19.73 -14.69
N GLN A 107 3.82 -18.44 -14.87
CA GLN A 107 2.80 -17.40 -14.86
C GLN A 107 2.74 -16.75 -16.23
N ASP A 108 1.59 -16.88 -16.88
CA ASP A 108 1.18 -16.06 -18.01
C ASP A 108 -0.19 -15.49 -17.67
N LEU A 109 -0.21 -14.24 -17.29
CA LEU A 109 -1.47 -13.60 -16.93
C LEU A 109 -2.29 -13.20 -18.16
N GLY A 110 -1.74 -13.32 -19.37
CA GLY A 110 -2.44 -13.14 -20.65
C GLY A 110 -3.10 -11.78 -20.85
N ARG A 111 -2.92 -10.86 -19.92
CA ARG A 111 -3.54 -9.55 -19.92
C ARG A 111 -2.53 -8.43 -19.83
N GLU A 112 -2.91 -7.28 -20.37
CA GLU A 112 -2.16 -6.05 -20.27
C GLU A 112 -2.50 -5.33 -18.97
N PHE A 113 -1.49 -4.76 -18.32
CA PHE A 113 -1.61 -3.96 -17.12
C PHE A 113 -1.30 -2.50 -17.43
N GLN A 114 -1.96 -1.61 -16.72
CA GLN A 114 -1.64 -0.19 -16.68
C GLN A 114 -1.99 0.34 -15.30
N HIS A 115 -1.01 0.79 -14.55
CA HIS A 115 -1.19 1.32 -13.20
C HIS A 115 -0.69 2.75 -13.12
N ARG A 116 -1.20 3.53 -12.17
CA ARG A 116 -0.67 4.87 -11.89
C ARG A 116 0.63 4.84 -11.08
N ASN A 117 0.94 3.69 -10.48
CA ASN A 117 2.07 3.49 -9.60
C ASN A 117 3.31 3.13 -10.40
N ASP A 118 4.46 3.61 -9.93
CA ASP A 118 5.73 3.08 -10.36
C ASP A 118 5.90 1.64 -9.89
N GLU A 119 6.49 0.81 -10.74
CA GLU A 119 6.73 -0.60 -10.46
C GLU A 119 8.19 -0.97 -10.70
N LEU A 120 8.72 -1.80 -9.82
CA LEU A 120 10.00 -2.48 -10.00
C LEU A 120 9.75 -3.98 -10.09
N MET A 121 10.17 -4.59 -11.18
CA MET A 121 10.23 -6.03 -11.35
C MET A 121 11.66 -6.50 -11.08
N TYR A 122 11.82 -7.58 -10.31
CA TYR A 122 13.11 -8.21 -10.02
C TYR A 122 13.02 -9.72 -10.19
N VAL A 123 13.81 -10.29 -11.06
CA VAL A 123 13.86 -11.73 -11.28
C VAL A 123 14.75 -12.37 -10.22
N VAL A 124 14.12 -13.03 -9.26
CA VAL A 124 14.81 -13.76 -8.18
C VAL A 124 15.43 -15.05 -8.72
N GLU A 125 14.66 -15.76 -9.56
CA GLU A 125 15.07 -17.01 -10.21
C GLU A 125 14.34 -17.19 -11.54
N GLY A 126 14.92 -17.98 -12.46
CA GLY A 126 14.34 -18.25 -13.76
C GLY A 126 14.47 -17.09 -14.73
N ALA A 127 13.45 -16.87 -15.57
CA ALA A 127 13.43 -15.85 -16.59
C ALA A 127 12.02 -15.39 -16.92
N VAL A 128 11.88 -14.11 -17.26
CA VAL A 128 10.62 -13.51 -17.71
C VAL A 128 10.81 -12.74 -19.02
N GLU A 129 9.76 -12.67 -19.80
CA GLU A 129 9.63 -11.75 -20.92
C GLU A 129 8.59 -10.70 -20.56
N VAL A 130 8.96 -9.43 -20.65
CA VAL A 130 8.08 -8.29 -20.40
C VAL A 130 7.93 -7.51 -21.68
N GLU A 131 6.70 -7.27 -22.11
CA GLU A 131 6.40 -6.31 -23.14
C GLU A 131 5.92 -5.00 -22.51
N ALA A 132 6.56 -3.90 -22.87
CA ALA A 132 6.18 -2.58 -22.44
C ALA A 132 6.35 -1.59 -23.59
N GLU A 133 5.30 -0.79 -23.84
CA GLU A 133 5.28 0.21 -24.93
C GLU A 133 5.73 -0.34 -26.30
N GLY A 134 5.30 -1.55 -26.63
CA GLY A 134 5.59 -2.21 -27.90
C GLY A 134 7.01 -2.76 -28.04
N ARG A 135 7.77 -2.84 -26.95
CA ARG A 135 9.10 -3.46 -26.88
C ARG A 135 9.08 -4.67 -25.96
N ALA A 136 9.81 -5.71 -26.34
CA ALA A 136 10.01 -6.90 -25.53
C ALA A 136 11.37 -6.84 -24.81
N TYR A 137 11.35 -7.11 -23.51
CA TYR A 137 12.51 -7.20 -22.64
C TYR A 137 12.61 -8.60 -22.08
N ARG A 138 13.74 -9.25 -22.26
CA ARG A 138 14.02 -10.56 -21.65
C ARG A 138 14.90 -10.36 -20.44
N LEU A 139 14.40 -10.79 -19.29
CA LEU A 139 15.07 -10.63 -18.01
C LEU A 139 15.38 -12.02 -17.46
N GLY A 140 16.61 -12.20 -17.03
CA GLY A 140 17.11 -13.38 -16.32
C GLY A 140 17.30 -13.09 -14.83
N ARG A 141 17.74 -14.11 -14.10
CA ARG A 141 18.05 -14.02 -12.67
C ARG A 141 18.94 -12.83 -12.34
N GLY A 142 18.52 -12.01 -11.39
CA GLY A 142 19.23 -10.82 -10.93
C GLY A 142 18.90 -9.54 -11.72
N ASP A 143 18.20 -9.67 -12.86
CA ASP A 143 17.82 -8.50 -13.65
C ASP A 143 16.64 -7.77 -13.02
N THR A 144 16.58 -6.47 -13.27
CA THR A 144 15.48 -5.59 -12.88
C THR A 144 14.93 -4.82 -14.07
N LEU A 145 13.63 -4.55 -14.04
CA LEU A 145 12.95 -3.64 -14.94
C LEU A 145 12.14 -2.65 -14.12
N PHE A 146 12.35 -1.37 -14.35
CA PHE A 146 11.54 -0.31 -13.77
C PHE A 146 10.52 0.18 -14.79
N LEU A 147 9.28 0.34 -14.34
CA LEU A 147 8.17 0.87 -15.12
C LEU A 147 7.59 2.09 -14.39
N SER A 148 7.61 3.24 -15.05
CA SER A 148 6.92 4.43 -14.54
C SER A 148 5.41 4.24 -14.57
N GLY A 149 4.71 4.90 -13.67
CA GLY A 149 3.26 4.91 -13.65
C GLY A 149 2.66 5.34 -15.00
N GLY A 150 1.64 4.62 -15.45
CA GLY A 150 0.98 4.82 -16.73
C GLY A 150 1.52 3.99 -17.89
N VAL A 151 2.66 3.32 -17.74
CA VAL A 151 3.20 2.44 -18.77
C VAL A 151 2.34 1.20 -18.92
N ARG A 152 1.88 0.92 -20.15
CA ARG A 152 1.20 -0.33 -20.47
C ARG A 152 2.21 -1.44 -20.60
N HIS A 153 1.97 -2.54 -19.93
CA HIS A 153 2.86 -3.68 -19.95
C HIS A 153 2.13 -5.00 -19.74
N ARG A 154 2.77 -6.07 -20.18
CA ARG A 154 2.39 -7.46 -19.86
C ARG A 154 3.66 -8.27 -19.68
N TRP A 155 3.57 -9.36 -18.94
CA TRP A 155 4.72 -10.22 -18.73
C TRP A 155 4.30 -11.68 -18.61
N ARG A 156 5.25 -12.57 -18.87
CA ARG A 156 5.12 -14.00 -18.71
C ARG A 156 6.42 -14.63 -18.22
N ALA A 157 6.32 -15.68 -17.43
CA ALA A 157 7.44 -16.54 -17.15
C ALA A 157 7.82 -17.32 -18.42
N THR A 158 9.10 -17.51 -18.65
CA THR A 158 9.60 -18.25 -19.82
C THR A 158 10.20 -19.60 -19.45
N VAL A 159 10.34 -19.88 -18.15
CA VAL A 159 10.77 -21.17 -17.58
C VAL A 159 9.93 -21.49 -16.33
N THR A 160 9.80 -22.79 -16.03
CA THR A 160 8.92 -23.32 -14.97
C THR A 160 9.29 -22.85 -13.55
N ASP A 161 10.58 -22.75 -13.26
CA ASP A 161 11.08 -22.37 -11.93
C ASP A 161 11.24 -20.85 -11.75
N THR A 162 10.44 -20.07 -12.47
CA THR A 162 10.52 -18.63 -12.39
C THR A 162 10.00 -18.13 -11.06
N ARG A 163 10.75 -17.21 -10.44
CA ARG A 163 10.37 -16.46 -9.27
C ARG A 163 10.58 -14.97 -9.53
N LEU A 164 9.49 -14.23 -9.60
CA LEU A 164 9.47 -12.80 -9.92
C LEU A 164 8.91 -12.01 -8.73
N LEU A 165 9.66 -11.02 -8.28
CA LEU A 165 9.21 -10.04 -7.31
C LEU A 165 8.74 -8.77 -8.06
N VAL A 166 7.52 -8.34 -7.78
CA VAL A 166 6.96 -7.07 -8.27
C VAL A 166 6.69 -6.16 -7.09
N VAL A 167 7.33 -5.01 -7.07
CA VAL A 167 7.19 -3.98 -6.02
C VAL A 167 6.60 -2.73 -6.64
N ALA A 168 5.49 -2.26 -6.10
CA ALA A 168 4.82 -1.04 -6.54
C ALA A 168 4.70 -0.04 -5.40
N VAL A 169 4.95 1.24 -5.69
CA VAL A 169 4.83 2.33 -4.72
C VAL A 169 3.88 3.39 -5.27
N ALA A 170 2.78 3.62 -4.57
CA ALA A 170 1.82 4.65 -4.95
C ALA A 170 2.34 6.04 -4.59
N GLU A 171 2.39 6.95 -5.55
CA GLU A 171 2.68 8.38 -5.30
C GLU A 171 1.60 9.04 -4.44
N HIS A 172 0.35 8.59 -4.56
CA HIS A 172 -0.77 9.05 -3.76
C HIS A 172 -1.50 7.87 -3.16
N ILE A 173 -1.82 7.97 -1.87
CA ILE A 173 -2.75 7.06 -1.20
C ILE A 173 -4.17 7.46 -1.65
N ASP A 174 -4.50 7.27 -2.89
CA ASP A 174 -5.89 7.20 -3.29
C ASP A 174 -6.39 5.80 -2.95
N ALA A 175 -7.09 5.71 -1.82
CA ALA A 175 -7.72 4.48 -1.35
C ALA A 175 -8.97 4.10 -2.19
N THR A 176 -9.06 4.56 -3.41
CA THR A 176 -10.05 4.13 -4.38
C THR A 176 -9.41 3.13 -5.31
N TYR A 177 -9.45 1.86 -4.91
CA TYR A 177 -9.43 0.80 -5.89
C TYR A 177 -10.68 0.97 -6.75
N ASP A 178 -10.52 1.43 -7.96
CA ASP A 178 -11.56 1.26 -8.98
C ASP A 178 -11.63 -0.22 -9.32
N THR A 179 -12.58 -0.91 -8.68
CA THR A 179 -12.95 -2.30 -8.99
C THR A 179 -13.84 -2.37 -10.22
N ARG A 180 -13.72 -1.45 -11.16
CA ARG A 180 -14.45 -1.50 -12.42
C ARG A 180 -13.47 -1.84 -13.55
N ARG A 181 -13.32 -3.13 -13.80
CA ARG A 181 -13.49 -3.83 -15.08
C ARG A 181 -12.94 -5.24 -14.97
#